data_3067621a8ed2a495e87bdeffe9cde374
#
_entry.id   3067621a8ed2a495e87bdeffe9cde374
#
_cell.length_a   1.000
_cell.length_b   1.000
_cell.length_c   1.000
_cell.angle_alpha   90.00
_cell.angle_beta   90.00
_cell.angle_gamma   90.00
#
_symmetry.space_group_name_H-M   'P 1'
#
loop_
_entity.id
_entity.type
_entity.pdbx_description
1 polymer ?
#
loop_
_entity_poly.entity_id
_entity_poly.type
_entity_poly.pdbx_seq_one_letter_code
_entity_poly.pdbx_strand_id
1 'polypeptide(L)'
;RVRVLSCSGSGIGPVFSQGVDGALAALVPLLPRSAERQLLLVGTLADAVEDRLIHLFGRLGIDRVRSLPPRQSTALPPVGPGTTVLLTQPFLTDTARLLRDRGATVLTAPFPLGAEGSRSWMEAGARAFEVAPSHVATVLDPLMERARIALGPHREVLAGKRIFLLPESQLELPLARFLQRECGMELVEVGTPYLNREQMAEELALLPEGTPVMEGQHVELQLDRVRDSAPDLVVCGMGLANPLEAEGIATKWSIELVFSPIHGIDQAGDLAELFSRPLRRRQLIHPGLHPTQPDQPVHA
;
A
#
# COMPACT_ATOMS: atom_id res chain seq x y z
N ARG A 1 5.89 12.45 34.13
CA ARG A 1 6.80 13.28 33.29
C ARG A 1 6.27 13.31 31.88
N VAL A 2 6.06 14.51 31.34
CA VAL A 2 5.71 14.70 29.93
C VAL A 2 7.02 14.68 29.13
N ARG A 3 7.05 13.92 28.01
CA ARG A 3 8.12 13.96 27.03
C ARG A 3 7.61 14.65 25.78
N VAL A 4 8.33 15.62 25.28
CA VAL A 4 8.02 16.29 24.01
C VAL A 4 8.89 15.64 22.94
N LEU A 5 8.25 15.17 21.86
CA LEU A 5 8.91 14.66 20.67
C LEU A 5 8.79 15.74 19.59
N SER A 6 9.91 16.06 18.95
CA SER A 6 9.92 16.94 17.79
C SER A 6 10.09 16.10 16.52
N CYS A 7 9.15 16.22 15.61
CA CYS A 7 9.26 15.65 14.27
C CYS A 7 8.93 16.72 13.24
N SER A 8 9.53 16.64 12.06
CA SER A 8 9.22 17.53 10.95
C SER A 8 8.02 17.00 10.16
N GLY A 9 6.95 17.79 10.08
CA GLY A 9 5.72 17.41 9.40
C GLY A 9 4.95 18.62 8.90
N SER A 10 5.67 19.70 8.51
CA SER A 10 5.07 21.02 8.25
C SER A 10 4.16 21.10 7.03
N GLY A 11 4.13 20.10 6.16
CA GLY A 11 3.30 20.09 4.95
C GLY A 11 3.76 21.04 3.83
N ILE A 12 4.81 21.83 4.04
CA ILE A 12 5.35 22.74 3.02
C ILE A 12 6.49 22.06 2.22
N GLY A 13 7.22 21.17 2.85
CA GLY A 13 8.31 20.41 2.22
C GLY A 13 8.05 18.90 2.25
N PRO A 14 7.70 18.28 3.41
CA PRO A 14 7.44 16.85 3.45
C PRO A 14 6.01 16.50 3.03
N VAL A 15 5.84 15.38 2.32
CA VAL A 15 4.52 14.77 2.10
C VAL A 15 4.01 14.11 3.38
N PHE A 16 2.71 13.80 3.43
CA PHE A 16 2.06 13.18 4.60
C PHE A 16 2.80 11.94 5.12
N SER A 17 3.21 11.06 4.23
CA SER A 17 3.95 9.82 4.55
C SER A 17 5.29 10.08 5.26
N GLN A 18 6.01 11.13 4.87
CA GLN A 18 7.24 11.54 5.58
C GLN A 18 6.95 12.05 6.99
N GLY A 19 5.81 12.71 7.20
CA GLY A 19 5.36 13.13 8.54
C GLY A 19 5.09 11.93 9.44
N VAL A 20 4.47 10.87 8.90
CA VAL A 20 4.25 9.61 9.62
C VAL A 20 5.56 8.93 9.98
N ASP A 21 6.48 8.79 9.02
CA ASP A 21 7.80 8.18 9.27
C ASP A 21 8.59 8.99 10.31
N GLY A 22 8.63 10.32 10.19
CA GLY A 22 9.30 11.19 11.16
C GLY A 22 8.73 11.06 12.58
N ALA A 23 7.42 10.93 12.73
CA ALA A 23 6.77 10.72 14.02
C ALA A 23 7.13 9.36 14.65
N LEU A 24 7.11 8.28 13.86
CA LEU A 24 7.50 6.95 14.32
C LEU A 24 9.01 6.88 14.62
N ALA A 25 9.84 7.45 13.77
CA ALA A 25 11.28 7.56 13.97
C ALA A 25 11.64 8.25 15.29
N ALA A 26 10.91 9.33 15.65
CA ALA A 26 11.10 10.03 16.92
C ALA A 26 10.74 9.17 18.15
N LEU A 27 9.88 8.16 18.01
CA LEU A 27 9.57 7.22 19.09
C LEU A 27 10.68 6.18 19.30
N VAL A 28 11.40 5.77 18.26
CA VAL A 28 12.37 4.67 18.31
C VAL A 28 13.41 4.83 19.41
N PRO A 29 14.05 6.01 19.64
CA PRO A 29 15.00 6.19 20.73
C PRO A 29 14.43 5.96 22.13
N LEU A 30 13.12 6.08 22.30
CA LEU A 30 12.42 5.92 23.58
C LEU A 30 12.02 4.48 23.90
N LEU A 31 12.07 3.58 22.92
CA LEU A 31 11.69 2.19 23.11
C LEU A 31 12.63 1.52 24.10
N PRO A 32 12.13 0.69 25.04
CA PRO A 32 12.97 -0.13 25.92
C PRO A 32 13.91 -1.04 25.09
N ARG A 33 15.02 -1.47 25.65
CA ARG A 33 15.90 -2.45 25.01
C ARG A 33 15.55 -3.86 25.48
N SER A 34 15.54 -4.82 24.54
CA SER A 34 15.38 -6.25 24.86
C SER A 34 16.07 -7.10 23.81
N ALA A 35 16.59 -8.26 24.24
CA ALA A 35 17.11 -9.28 23.34
C ALA A 35 16.10 -10.42 23.10
N GLU A 36 14.87 -10.30 23.63
CA GLU A 36 13.85 -11.31 23.45
C GLU A 36 13.40 -11.45 22.00
N ARG A 37 13.22 -12.70 21.56
CA ARG A 37 12.71 -13.00 20.22
C ARG A 37 11.25 -12.57 20.12
N GLN A 38 10.96 -11.68 19.20
CA GLN A 38 9.60 -11.17 18.96
C GLN A 38 9.44 -10.66 17.53
N LEU A 39 8.20 -10.61 17.05
CA LEU A 39 7.80 -9.95 15.82
C LEU A 39 7.25 -8.56 16.14
N LEU A 40 7.73 -7.54 15.45
CA LEU A 40 7.26 -6.17 15.55
C LEU A 40 6.65 -5.72 14.22
N LEU A 41 5.35 -5.46 14.21
CA LEU A 41 4.63 -4.83 13.10
C LEU A 41 4.81 -3.32 13.21
N VAL A 42 5.29 -2.67 12.16
CA VAL A 42 5.59 -1.23 12.20
C VAL A 42 4.83 -0.51 11.10
N GLY A 43 4.04 0.47 11.53
CA GLY A 43 3.24 1.34 10.68
C GLY A 43 1.85 1.62 11.24
N THR A 44 1.14 2.56 10.62
CA THR A 44 -0.19 2.97 11.07
C THR A 44 -1.25 2.08 10.44
N LEU A 45 -1.88 1.24 11.24
CA LEU A 45 -2.96 0.34 10.84
C LEU A 45 -4.25 0.70 11.56
N ALA A 46 -5.39 0.42 10.95
CA ALA A 46 -6.66 0.40 11.66
C ALA A 46 -6.63 -0.73 12.72
N ASP A 47 -7.18 -0.48 13.90
CA ASP A 47 -7.14 -1.43 15.02
C ASP A 47 -7.63 -2.84 14.66
N ALA A 48 -8.71 -2.93 13.88
CA ALA A 48 -9.26 -4.21 13.45
C ALA A 48 -8.30 -4.99 12.52
N VAL A 49 -7.53 -4.27 11.68
CA VAL A 49 -6.50 -4.87 10.81
C VAL A 49 -5.32 -5.34 11.65
N GLU A 50 -4.85 -4.52 12.57
CA GLU A 50 -3.75 -4.88 13.48
C GLU A 50 -4.10 -6.13 14.28
N ASP A 51 -5.29 -6.17 14.92
CA ASP A 51 -5.79 -7.34 15.65
C ASP A 51 -5.83 -8.59 14.77
N ARG A 52 -6.30 -8.43 13.54
CA ARG A 52 -6.37 -9.52 12.58
C ARG A 52 -4.99 -10.08 12.23
N LEU A 53 -4.01 -9.20 11.95
CA LEU A 53 -2.64 -9.61 11.64
C LEU A 53 -1.97 -10.29 12.84
N ILE A 54 -2.12 -9.72 14.04
CA ILE A 54 -1.61 -10.33 15.29
C ILE A 54 -2.20 -11.72 15.49
N HIS A 55 -3.53 -11.87 15.35
CA HIS A 55 -4.20 -13.15 15.45
C HIS A 55 -3.68 -14.18 14.43
N LEU A 56 -3.45 -13.75 13.17
CA LEU A 56 -2.95 -14.66 12.15
C LEU A 56 -1.52 -15.12 12.43
N PHE A 57 -0.64 -14.23 12.89
CA PHE A 57 0.69 -14.63 13.34
C PHE A 57 0.65 -15.58 14.54
N GLY A 58 -0.27 -15.36 15.49
CA GLY A 58 -0.53 -16.30 16.57
C GLY A 58 -0.94 -17.70 16.06
N ARG A 59 -1.80 -17.75 15.03
CA ARG A 59 -2.16 -19.03 14.38
C ARG A 59 -0.98 -19.69 13.66
N LEU A 60 0.02 -18.90 13.24
CA LEU A 60 1.29 -19.42 12.69
C LEU A 60 2.27 -19.86 13.79
N GLY A 61 1.89 -19.76 15.07
CA GLY A 61 2.74 -20.13 16.20
C GLY A 61 3.71 -19.02 16.63
N ILE A 62 3.48 -17.78 16.19
CA ILE A 62 4.29 -16.61 16.56
C ILE A 62 3.49 -15.83 17.63
N ASP A 63 3.63 -16.21 18.89
CA ASP A 63 2.80 -15.69 19.98
C ASP A 63 3.21 -14.28 20.45
N ARG A 64 4.48 -13.91 20.26
CA ARG A 64 4.99 -12.62 20.71
C ARG A 64 5.02 -11.63 19.55
N VAL A 65 3.85 -11.10 19.22
CA VAL A 65 3.66 -10.05 18.21
C VAL A 65 3.32 -8.73 18.89
N ARG A 66 3.98 -7.66 18.48
CA ARG A 66 3.75 -6.28 18.98
C ARG A 66 3.63 -5.31 17.83
N SER A 67 3.12 -4.12 18.12
CA SER A 67 2.93 -3.05 17.12
C SER A 67 3.68 -1.78 17.52
N LEU A 68 4.13 -1.03 16.51
CA LEU A 68 4.62 0.33 16.64
C LEU A 68 3.93 1.21 15.56
N PRO A 69 3.16 2.24 15.92
CA PRO A 69 2.94 2.77 17.26
C PRO A 69 2.11 1.83 18.15
N PRO A 70 2.31 1.84 19.47
CA PRO A 70 1.46 1.10 20.39
C PRO A 70 0.13 1.83 20.57
N ARG A 71 -0.94 1.10 20.82
CA ARG A 71 -2.27 1.68 21.13
C ARG A 71 -2.30 2.49 22.42
N GLN A 72 -1.39 2.18 23.34
CA GLN A 72 -1.25 2.88 24.62
C GLN A 72 0.15 3.44 24.75
N SER A 73 0.26 4.71 25.08
CA SER A 73 1.54 5.41 25.25
C SER A 73 2.46 4.81 26.31
N THR A 74 1.90 4.01 27.24
CA THR A 74 2.63 3.30 28.29
C THR A 74 3.13 1.92 27.83
N ALA A 75 2.65 1.41 26.71
CA ALA A 75 2.94 0.06 26.21
C ALA A 75 3.99 0.06 25.08
N LEU A 76 5.03 0.90 25.20
CA LEU A 76 6.10 0.95 24.21
C LEU A 76 6.77 -0.42 24.02
N PRO A 77 6.81 -0.97 22.80
CA PRO A 77 7.43 -2.25 22.55
C PRO A 77 8.95 -2.19 22.78
N PRO A 78 9.54 -3.16 23.49
CA PRO A 78 10.99 -3.23 23.58
C PRO A 78 11.59 -3.64 22.22
N VAL A 79 12.79 -3.14 21.91
CA VAL A 79 13.47 -3.42 20.63
C VAL A 79 14.95 -3.71 20.84
N GLY A 80 15.47 -4.72 20.16
CA GLY A 80 16.88 -5.10 20.17
C GLY A 80 17.18 -6.29 19.25
N PRO A 81 18.31 -7.01 19.47
CA PRO A 81 18.80 -8.05 18.54
C PRO A 81 17.84 -9.23 18.30
N GLY A 82 16.93 -9.50 19.23
CA GLY A 82 15.90 -10.54 19.08
C GLY A 82 14.63 -10.06 18.33
N THR A 83 14.58 -8.79 17.94
CA THR A 83 13.39 -8.22 17.28
C THR A 83 13.47 -8.40 15.79
N THR A 84 12.49 -9.10 15.21
CA THR A 84 12.23 -9.13 13.77
C THR A 84 11.14 -8.13 13.44
N VAL A 85 11.34 -7.30 12.42
CA VAL A 85 10.44 -6.20 12.03
C VAL A 85 9.82 -6.47 10.68
N LEU A 86 8.52 -6.32 10.57
CA LEU A 86 7.78 -6.23 9.32
C LEU A 86 7.16 -4.83 9.21
N LEU A 87 7.54 -4.10 8.16
CA LEU A 87 6.93 -2.82 7.83
C LEU A 87 5.59 -3.05 7.15
N THR A 88 4.58 -2.29 7.52
CA THR A 88 3.25 -2.36 6.89
C THR A 88 3.08 -1.33 5.77
N GLN A 89 3.97 -0.34 5.73
CA GLN A 89 3.93 0.77 4.77
C GLN A 89 5.32 1.04 4.18
N PRO A 90 5.40 1.40 2.88
CA PRO A 90 6.66 1.49 2.15
C PRO A 90 7.49 2.73 2.47
N PHE A 91 6.93 3.72 3.13
CA PHE A 91 7.57 5.02 3.38
C PHE A 91 8.30 5.12 4.73
N LEU A 92 8.39 4.05 5.50
CA LEU A 92 8.97 4.05 6.86
C LEU A 92 10.50 3.87 6.84
N THR A 93 11.20 4.70 6.08
CA THR A 93 12.64 4.57 5.83
C THR A 93 13.49 4.92 7.05
N ASP A 94 13.24 6.08 7.67
CA ASP A 94 13.99 6.52 8.86
C ASP A 94 13.67 5.65 10.07
N THR A 95 12.42 5.28 10.23
CA THR A 95 11.99 4.35 11.29
C THR A 95 12.71 3.01 11.14
N ALA A 96 12.75 2.45 9.93
CA ALA A 96 13.43 1.18 9.66
C ALA A 96 14.94 1.27 9.95
N ARG A 97 15.60 2.34 9.52
CA ARG A 97 17.02 2.59 9.79
C ARG A 97 17.30 2.63 11.30
N LEU A 98 16.53 3.43 12.06
CA LEU A 98 16.70 3.53 13.49
C LEU A 98 16.43 2.24 14.25
N LEU A 99 15.50 1.40 13.77
CA LEU A 99 15.26 0.07 14.34
C LEU A 99 16.44 -0.88 14.09
N ARG A 100 17.06 -0.83 12.88
CA ARG A 100 18.30 -1.57 12.58
C ARG A 100 19.47 -1.09 13.47
N ASP A 101 19.60 0.20 13.70
CA ASP A 101 20.62 0.77 14.61
C ASP A 101 20.45 0.30 16.07
N ARG A 102 19.25 -0.15 16.44
CA ARG A 102 18.98 -0.78 17.74
C ARG A 102 19.22 -2.29 17.75
N GLY A 103 19.64 -2.86 16.63
CA GLY A 103 19.94 -4.28 16.46
C GLY A 103 18.77 -5.12 15.94
N ALA A 104 17.63 -4.52 15.60
CA ALA A 104 16.51 -5.26 15.03
C ALA A 104 16.78 -5.67 13.57
N THR A 105 16.25 -6.84 13.17
CA THR A 105 16.27 -7.31 11.80
C THR A 105 15.01 -6.85 11.08
N VAL A 106 15.14 -5.93 10.12
CA VAL A 106 14.01 -5.48 9.27
C VAL A 106 13.95 -6.37 8.04
N LEU A 107 12.85 -7.10 7.89
CA LEU A 107 12.62 -7.99 6.76
C LEU A 107 12.23 -7.20 5.51
N THR A 108 12.66 -7.69 4.35
CA THR A 108 12.19 -7.25 3.03
C THR A 108 11.13 -8.21 2.53
N ALA A 109 10.00 -7.67 2.08
CA ALA A 109 8.89 -8.41 1.49
C ALA A 109 8.00 -7.42 0.73
N PRO A 110 7.16 -7.87 -0.22
CA PRO A 110 6.07 -7.06 -0.72
C PRO A 110 5.18 -6.57 0.42
N PHE A 111 4.67 -5.34 0.33
CA PHE A 111 3.83 -4.78 1.40
C PHE A 111 2.45 -5.46 1.46
N PRO A 112 1.78 -5.47 2.65
CA PRO A 112 0.55 -6.22 2.85
C PRO A 112 -0.69 -5.54 2.25
N LEU A 113 -0.63 -5.20 0.96
CA LEU A 113 -1.73 -4.70 0.14
C LEU A 113 -2.12 -5.77 -0.90
N GLY A 114 -3.42 -6.09 -0.96
CA GLY A 114 -3.91 -7.21 -1.74
C GLY A 114 -3.58 -8.57 -1.12
N ALA A 115 -4.10 -9.65 -1.70
CA ALA A 115 -3.93 -10.99 -1.16
C ALA A 115 -2.52 -11.53 -1.37
N GLU A 116 -1.96 -11.35 -2.58
CA GLU A 116 -0.61 -11.84 -2.93
C GLU A 116 0.47 -11.17 -2.08
N GLY A 117 0.47 -9.83 -1.98
CA GLY A 117 1.45 -9.11 -1.19
C GLY A 117 1.34 -9.43 0.29
N SER A 118 0.11 -9.48 0.83
CA SER A 118 -0.14 -9.82 2.23
C SER A 118 0.33 -11.23 2.56
N ARG A 119 0.11 -12.19 1.66
CA ARG A 119 0.63 -13.56 1.81
C ARG A 119 2.15 -13.56 1.88
N SER A 120 2.82 -12.97 0.90
CA SER A 120 4.28 -12.90 0.82
C SER A 120 4.90 -12.23 2.04
N TRP A 121 4.26 -11.16 2.52
CA TRP A 121 4.65 -10.45 3.73
C TRP A 121 4.54 -11.32 4.99
N MET A 122 3.43 -12.07 5.14
CA MET A 122 3.25 -13.00 6.26
C MET A 122 4.23 -14.18 6.18
N GLU A 123 4.49 -14.71 4.98
CA GLU A 123 5.46 -15.77 4.75
C GLU A 123 6.89 -15.34 5.10
N ALA A 124 7.26 -14.07 4.85
CA ALA A 124 8.55 -13.53 5.28
C ALA A 124 8.70 -13.56 6.81
N GLY A 125 7.66 -13.14 7.54
CA GLY A 125 7.62 -13.27 8.99
C GLY A 125 7.69 -14.73 9.45
N ALA A 126 6.89 -15.60 8.85
CA ALA A 126 6.86 -17.02 9.19
C ALA A 126 8.22 -17.70 8.97
N ARG A 127 8.91 -17.40 7.86
CA ARG A 127 10.27 -17.92 7.59
C ARG A 127 11.27 -17.45 8.64
N ALA A 128 11.22 -16.20 9.08
CA ALA A 128 12.11 -15.66 10.11
C ALA A 128 11.91 -16.35 11.47
N PHE A 129 10.73 -16.91 11.70
CA PHE A 129 10.40 -17.70 12.91
C PHE A 129 10.45 -19.21 12.66
N GLU A 130 10.95 -19.67 11.51
CA GLU A 130 11.14 -21.08 11.17
C GLU A 130 9.83 -21.90 11.16
N VAL A 131 8.71 -21.23 10.87
CA VAL A 131 7.42 -21.89 10.71
C VAL A 131 7.42 -22.78 9.48
N ALA A 132 6.99 -24.04 9.62
CA ALA A 132 6.95 -24.99 8.53
C ALA A 132 6.03 -24.49 7.38
N PRO A 133 6.48 -24.55 6.09
CA PRO A 133 5.68 -24.10 4.95
C PRO A 133 4.29 -24.77 4.85
N SER A 134 4.17 -26.04 5.24
CA SER A 134 2.91 -26.77 5.28
C SER A 134 1.92 -26.16 6.30
N HIS A 135 2.43 -25.70 7.45
CA HIS A 135 1.60 -25.02 8.44
C HIS A 135 1.17 -23.64 7.94
N VAL A 136 2.07 -22.88 7.29
CA VAL A 136 1.75 -21.61 6.66
C VAL A 136 0.63 -21.78 5.63
N ALA A 137 0.73 -22.79 4.75
CA ALA A 137 -0.30 -23.11 3.78
C ALA A 137 -1.64 -23.42 4.46
N THR A 138 -1.63 -24.27 5.49
CA THR A 138 -2.85 -24.61 6.26
C THR A 138 -3.56 -23.37 6.83
N VAL A 139 -2.81 -22.36 7.25
CA VAL A 139 -3.38 -21.12 7.82
C VAL A 139 -3.82 -20.15 6.73
N LEU A 140 -3.01 -19.96 5.69
CA LEU A 140 -3.23 -18.87 4.72
C LEU A 140 -4.04 -19.28 3.48
N ASP A 141 -3.99 -20.54 3.01
CA ASP A 141 -4.71 -20.95 1.78
C ASP A 141 -6.23 -20.74 1.85
N PRO A 142 -6.91 -21.01 3.00
CA PRO A 142 -8.33 -20.68 3.10
C PRO A 142 -8.64 -19.18 3.00
N LEU A 143 -7.70 -18.31 3.44
CA LEU A 143 -7.84 -16.86 3.32
C LEU A 143 -7.65 -16.42 1.86
N MET A 144 -6.66 -16.99 1.18
CA MET A 144 -6.41 -16.73 -0.24
C MET A 144 -7.60 -17.10 -1.11
N GLU A 145 -8.25 -18.23 -0.82
CA GLU A 145 -9.45 -18.63 -1.56
C GLU A 145 -10.61 -17.68 -1.32
N ARG A 146 -10.83 -17.22 -0.09
CA ARG A 146 -11.85 -16.19 0.19
C ARG A 146 -11.54 -14.88 -0.55
N ALA A 147 -10.28 -14.43 -0.53
CA ALA A 147 -9.87 -13.22 -1.23
C ALA A 147 -10.08 -13.37 -2.75
N ARG A 148 -9.76 -14.53 -3.34
CA ARG A 148 -9.99 -14.82 -4.75
C ARG A 148 -11.48 -14.69 -5.13
N ILE A 149 -12.37 -15.21 -4.29
CA ILE A 149 -13.83 -15.11 -4.50
C ILE A 149 -14.27 -13.64 -4.38
N ALA A 150 -13.80 -12.91 -3.35
CA ALA A 150 -14.15 -11.50 -3.13
C ALA A 150 -13.66 -10.60 -4.28
N LEU A 151 -12.50 -10.88 -4.87
CA LEU A 151 -11.94 -10.14 -5.99
C LEU A 151 -12.74 -10.34 -7.31
N GLY A 152 -13.42 -11.48 -7.49
CA GLY A 152 -14.08 -11.84 -8.74
C GLY A 152 -14.94 -10.73 -9.34
N PRO A 153 -15.96 -10.21 -8.64
CA PRO A 153 -16.87 -9.17 -9.15
C PRO A 153 -16.17 -7.83 -9.47
N HIS A 154 -15.03 -7.55 -8.84
CA HIS A 154 -14.26 -6.33 -9.09
C HIS A 154 -13.34 -6.51 -10.29
N ARG A 155 -12.76 -7.69 -10.48
CA ARG A 155 -11.98 -8.03 -11.67
C ARG A 155 -12.77 -7.89 -12.97
N GLU A 156 -14.04 -8.25 -12.98
CA GLU A 156 -14.93 -8.07 -14.15
C GLU A 156 -15.01 -6.61 -14.61
N VAL A 157 -14.84 -5.64 -13.68
CA VAL A 157 -14.86 -4.20 -13.97
C VAL A 157 -13.48 -3.66 -14.28
N LEU A 158 -12.45 -4.19 -13.60
CA LEU A 158 -11.09 -3.64 -13.61
C LEU A 158 -10.20 -4.25 -14.68
N ALA A 159 -10.40 -5.52 -15.06
CA ALA A 159 -9.51 -6.21 -15.99
C ALA A 159 -9.45 -5.50 -17.36
N GLY A 160 -8.23 -5.30 -17.84
CA GLY A 160 -7.94 -4.58 -19.09
C GLY A 160 -8.17 -3.07 -19.04
N LYS A 161 -8.56 -2.52 -17.86
CA LYS A 161 -8.67 -1.08 -17.69
C LYS A 161 -7.30 -0.45 -17.43
N ARG A 162 -7.07 0.70 -18.04
CA ARG A 162 -5.81 1.45 -17.97
C ARG A 162 -5.81 2.38 -16.75
N ILE A 163 -4.77 2.28 -15.93
CA ILE A 163 -4.66 3.10 -14.72
C ILE A 163 -3.36 3.92 -14.70
N PHE A 164 -3.49 5.16 -14.27
CA PHE A 164 -2.39 6.10 -14.03
C PHE A 164 -2.35 6.45 -12.54
N LEU A 165 -1.23 6.26 -11.87
CA LEU A 165 -1.05 6.62 -10.46
C LEU A 165 -0.17 7.87 -10.37
N LEU A 166 -0.75 8.98 -9.88
CA LEU A 166 -0.01 10.20 -9.59
C LEU A 166 0.72 10.07 -8.23
N PRO A 167 1.88 10.73 -8.05
CA PRO A 167 2.73 10.59 -6.85
C PRO A 167 2.14 11.36 -5.67
N GLU A 168 1.50 10.67 -4.73
CA GLU A 168 0.79 11.29 -3.61
C GLU A 168 1.09 10.65 -2.25
N SER A 169 0.95 9.33 -2.13
CA SER A 169 0.88 8.63 -0.85
C SER A 169 2.07 7.74 -0.54
N GLN A 170 2.94 7.49 -1.50
CA GLN A 170 3.98 6.45 -1.51
C GLN A 170 3.44 5.00 -1.38
N LEU A 171 2.12 4.80 -1.55
CA LEU A 171 1.50 3.48 -1.66
C LEU A 171 1.40 3.01 -3.12
N GLU A 172 1.80 3.83 -4.07
CA GLU A 172 1.55 3.66 -5.50
C GLU A 172 2.15 2.36 -6.03
N LEU A 173 3.37 1.99 -5.63
CA LEU A 173 4.02 0.75 -6.11
C LEU A 173 3.31 -0.52 -5.61
N PRO A 174 3.03 -0.71 -4.30
CA PRO A 174 2.23 -1.84 -3.83
C PRO A 174 0.83 -1.88 -4.44
N LEU A 175 0.20 -0.71 -4.65
CA LEU A 175 -1.10 -0.63 -5.32
C LEU A 175 -1.00 -1.02 -6.79
N ALA A 176 0.01 -0.57 -7.50
CA ALA A 176 0.25 -0.93 -8.89
C ALA A 176 0.42 -2.45 -9.05
N ARG A 177 1.25 -3.08 -8.20
CA ARG A 177 1.38 -4.54 -8.16
C ARG A 177 0.03 -5.22 -7.95
N PHE A 178 -0.73 -4.81 -6.94
CA PHE A 178 -2.05 -5.36 -6.64
C PHE A 178 -3.02 -5.22 -7.83
N LEU A 179 -3.14 -4.01 -8.37
CA LEU A 179 -4.07 -3.71 -9.45
C LEU A 179 -3.74 -4.45 -10.73
N GLN A 180 -2.46 -4.58 -11.05
CA GLN A 180 -2.00 -5.30 -12.23
C GLN A 180 -2.15 -6.82 -12.05
N ARG A 181 -1.59 -7.39 -10.97
CA ARG A 181 -1.49 -8.84 -10.82
C ARG A 181 -2.79 -9.50 -10.34
N GLU A 182 -3.49 -8.84 -9.41
CA GLU A 182 -4.68 -9.42 -8.79
C GLU A 182 -5.98 -8.91 -9.42
N CYS A 183 -6.00 -7.67 -9.95
CA CYS A 183 -7.19 -7.10 -10.60
C CYS A 183 -7.14 -7.11 -12.13
N GLY A 184 -5.96 -7.32 -12.74
CA GLY A 184 -5.81 -7.42 -14.20
C GLY A 184 -5.82 -6.06 -14.92
N MET A 185 -5.53 -4.95 -14.21
CA MET A 185 -5.42 -3.61 -14.81
C MET A 185 -4.11 -3.45 -15.59
N GLU A 186 -4.11 -2.54 -16.56
CA GLU A 186 -2.93 -2.14 -17.32
C GLU A 186 -2.33 -0.87 -16.74
N LEU A 187 -1.05 -0.94 -16.32
CA LEU A 187 -0.33 0.20 -15.75
C LEU A 187 0.14 1.14 -16.85
N VAL A 188 -0.33 2.38 -16.83
CA VAL A 188 0.14 3.43 -17.74
C VAL A 188 1.39 4.10 -17.19
N GLU A 189 1.33 4.59 -15.97
CA GLU A 189 2.44 5.17 -15.24
C GLU A 189 2.23 4.96 -13.74
N VAL A 190 3.31 4.72 -13.01
CA VAL A 190 3.32 4.62 -11.55
C VAL A 190 4.20 5.74 -11.01
N GLY A 191 3.58 6.83 -10.58
CA GLY A 191 4.26 7.93 -9.91
C GLY A 191 4.49 7.62 -8.44
N THR A 192 5.59 8.11 -7.87
CA THR A 192 5.83 8.10 -6.43
C THR A 192 6.56 9.36 -6.01
N PRO A 193 6.22 9.99 -4.87
CA PRO A 193 6.93 11.19 -4.41
C PRO A 193 8.42 10.93 -4.15
N TYR A 194 8.74 9.77 -3.58
CA TYR A 194 10.08 9.33 -3.24
C TYR A 194 10.22 7.82 -3.44
N LEU A 195 11.34 7.39 -4.00
CA LEU A 195 11.64 5.99 -4.26
C LEU A 195 12.84 5.50 -3.45
N ASN A 196 12.60 4.83 -2.34
CA ASN A 196 13.63 4.04 -1.70
C ASN A 196 13.75 2.68 -2.41
N ARG A 197 14.71 2.55 -3.32
CA ARG A 197 14.87 1.35 -4.16
C ARG A 197 15.19 0.09 -3.37
N GLU A 198 15.93 0.19 -2.27
CA GLU A 198 16.23 -0.95 -1.40
C GLU A 198 14.95 -1.47 -0.73
N GLN A 199 14.17 -0.58 -0.12
CA GLN A 199 12.95 -0.94 0.59
C GLN A 199 11.83 -1.39 -0.35
N MET A 200 11.83 -0.92 -1.61
CA MET A 200 10.84 -1.23 -2.63
C MET A 200 11.29 -2.31 -3.63
N ALA A 201 12.45 -2.94 -3.40
CA ALA A 201 13.03 -3.90 -4.34
C ALA A 201 12.06 -5.04 -4.69
N GLU A 202 11.39 -5.61 -3.69
CA GLU A 202 10.44 -6.72 -3.86
C GLU A 202 9.18 -6.27 -4.65
N GLU A 203 8.70 -5.05 -4.44
CA GLU A 203 7.57 -4.51 -5.22
C GLU A 203 7.96 -4.23 -6.67
N LEU A 204 9.12 -3.60 -6.88
CA LEU A 204 9.63 -3.30 -8.22
C LEU A 204 9.87 -4.57 -9.04
N ALA A 205 10.36 -5.63 -8.41
CA ALA A 205 10.59 -6.92 -9.07
C ALA A 205 9.30 -7.62 -9.53
N LEU A 206 8.17 -7.28 -8.94
CA LEU A 206 6.85 -7.86 -9.26
C LEU A 206 6.07 -7.05 -10.30
N LEU A 207 6.53 -5.84 -10.65
CA LEU A 207 5.92 -5.07 -11.73
C LEU A 207 6.34 -5.63 -13.09
N PRO A 208 5.49 -5.49 -14.14
CA PRO A 208 5.85 -5.85 -15.49
C PRO A 208 7.11 -5.12 -15.96
N GLU A 209 7.96 -5.81 -16.73
CA GLU A 209 9.14 -5.20 -17.32
C GLU A 209 8.75 -3.98 -18.18
N GLY A 210 9.49 -2.88 -18.03
CA GLY A 210 9.22 -1.65 -18.76
C GLY A 210 8.10 -0.78 -18.18
N THR A 211 7.48 -1.16 -17.03
CA THR A 211 6.51 -0.28 -16.35
C THR A 211 7.14 1.09 -16.08
N PRO A 212 6.54 2.21 -16.57
CA PRO A 212 7.06 3.54 -16.28
C PRO A 212 6.88 3.88 -14.80
N VAL A 213 7.99 3.92 -14.04
CA VAL A 213 8.01 4.36 -12.64
C VAL A 213 8.67 5.73 -12.58
N MET A 214 7.90 6.73 -12.18
CA MET A 214 8.32 8.14 -12.18
C MET A 214 8.41 8.67 -10.76
N GLU A 215 9.60 9.15 -10.37
CA GLU A 215 9.84 9.77 -9.07
C GLU A 215 9.69 11.29 -9.14
N GLY A 216 9.09 11.87 -8.09
CA GLY A 216 8.92 13.32 -7.92
C GLY A 216 7.53 13.83 -8.29
N GLN A 217 7.27 15.08 -7.90
CA GLN A 217 5.98 15.75 -8.08
C GLN A 217 6.13 16.93 -9.04
N HIS A 218 5.82 16.70 -10.32
CA HIS A 218 5.74 17.73 -11.37
C HIS A 218 4.32 17.73 -11.94
N VAL A 219 3.39 18.33 -11.20
CA VAL A 219 1.94 18.23 -11.44
C VAL A 219 1.55 18.56 -12.88
N GLU A 220 2.05 19.66 -13.47
CA GLU A 220 1.70 20.06 -14.83
C GLU A 220 2.13 19.01 -15.87
N LEU A 221 3.39 18.57 -15.82
CA LEU A 221 3.90 17.54 -16.73
C LEU A 221 3.19 16.20 -16.55
N GLN A 222 2.78 15.88 -15.32
CA GLN A 222 2.04 14.67 -15.01
C GLN A 222 0.61 14.73 -15.56
N LEU A 223 -0.06 15.87 -15.46
CA LEU A 223 -1.38 16.07 -16.03
C LEU A 223 -1.36 16.00 -17.56
N ASP A 224 -0.32 16.54 -18.20
CA ASP A 224 -0.16 16.42 -19.65
C ASP A 224 -0.02 14.94 -20.05
N ARG A 225 0.81 14.16 -19.36
CA ARG A 225 0.93 12.72 -19.62
C ARG A 225 -0.37 11.94 -19.35
N VAL A 226 -1.14 12.33 -18.33
CA VAL A 226 -2.48 11.76 -18.10
C VAL A 226 -3.38 11.99 -19.30
N ARG A 227 -3.44 13.23 -19.82
CA ARG A 227 -4.26 13.59 -20.99
C ARG A 227 -3.81 12.86 -22.25
N ASP A 228 -2.52 12.82 -22.50
CA ASP A 228 -1.94 12.15 -23.68
C ASP A 228 -2.18 10.63 -23.65
N SER A 229 -2.12 10.03 -22.48
CA SER A 229 -2.31 8.58 -22.33
C SER A 229 -3.76 8.16 -22.23
N ALA A 230 -4.70 9.05 -21.93
CA ALA A 230 -6.13 8.80 -21.79
C ALA A 230 -6.46 7.52 -20.99
N PRO A 231 -6.09 7.42 -19.70
CA PRO A 231 -6.37 6.24 -18.88
C PRO A 231 -7.86 6.14 -18.54
N ASP A 232 -8.32 4.94 -18.21
CA ASP A 232 -9.69 4.73 -17.71
C ASP A 232 -9.87 5.27 -16.29
N LEU A 233 -8.80 5.23 -15.48
CA LEU A 233 -8.81 5.64 -14.06
C LEU A 233 -7.49 6.34 -13.70
N VAL A 234 -7.59 7.44 -12.95
CA VAL A 234 -6.44 8.14 -12.38
C VAL A 234 -6.51 8.12 -10.86
N VAL A 235 -5.43 7.68 -10.21
CA VAL A 235 -5.26 7.86 -8.75
C VAL A 235 -4.57 9.18 -8.52
N CYS A 236 -5.19 10.09 -7.75
CA CYS A 236 -4.67 11.45 -7.57
C CYS A 236 -5.10 12.06 -6.23
N GLY A 237 -4.47 13.15 -5.86
CA GLY A 237 -4.89 13.98 -4.74
C GLY A 237 -6.22 14.70 -5.03
N MET A 238 -6.90 15.11 -3.96
CA MET A 238 -8.22 15.76 -4.05
C MET A 238 -8.21 17.02 -4.93
N GLY A 239 -7.11 17.78 -4.93
CA GLY A 239 -6.99 19.00 -5.75
C GLY A 239 -7.03 18.76 -7.24
N LEU A 240 -6.64 17.57 -7.70
CA LEU A 240 -6.60 17.19 -9.11
C LEU A 240 -7.84 16.41 -9.57
N ALA A 241 -8.57 15.81 -8.64
CA ALA A 241 -9.73 14.99 -8.96
C ALA A 241 -10.83 15.78 -9.68
N ASN A 242 -11.23 16.93 -9.15
CA ASN A 242 -12.30 17.72 -9.77
C ASN A 242 -11.98 18.21 -11.18
N PRO A 243 -10.78 18.78 -11.48
CA PRO A 243 -10.41 19.13 -12.86
C PRO A 243 -10.45 17.92 -13.81
N LEU A 244 -9.89 16.78 -13.41
CA LEU A 244 -9.86 15.57 -14.23
C LEU A 244 -11.27 15.01 -14.47
N GLU A 245 -12.13 14.98 -13.45
CA GLU A 245 -13.51 14.56 -13.60
C GLU A 245 -14.33 15.50 -14.51
N ALA A 246 -14.05 16.82 -14.48
CA ALA A 246 -14.64 17.77 -15.42
C ALA A 246 -14.18 17.53 -16.88
N GLU A 247 -12.98 16.98 -17.08
CA GLU A 247 -12.48 16.51 -18.37
C GLU A 247 -13.02 15.11 -18.76
N GLY A 248 -13.87 14.51 -17.93
CA GLY A 248 -14.45 13.19 -18.17
C GLY A 248 -13.56 12.01 -17.80
N ILE A 249 -12.48 12.22 -17.05
CA ILE A 249 -11.57 11.16 -16.57
C ILE A 249 -12.04 10.70 -15.18
N ALA A 250 -12.22 9.40 -14.99
CA ALA A 250 -12.58 8.87 -13.69
C ALA A 250 -11.39 8.97 -12.72
N THR A 251 -11.65 9.36 -11.47
CA THR A 251 -10.61 9.53 -10.47
C THR A 251 -10.84 8.68 -9.24
N LYS A 252 -9.73 8.32 -8.56
CA LYS A 252 -9.70 7.73 -7.24
C LYS A 252 -8.81 8.58 -6.34
N TRP A 253 -9.35 9.04 -5.22
CA TRP A 253 -8.59 9.85 -4.27
C TRP A 253 -7.56 9.01 -3.52
N SER A 254 -6.30 9.37 -3.63
CA SER A 254 -5.18 8.71 -2.94
C SER A 254 -5.30 8.78 -1.43
N ILE A 255 -5.79 9.91 -0.90
CA ILE A 255 -5.93 10.11 0.55
C ILE A 255 -6.91 9.12 1.20
N GLU A 256 -7.95 8.68 0.48
CA GLU A 256 -8.87 7.66 0.97
C GLU A 256 -8.15 6.34 1.27
N LEU A 257 -7.15 5.99 0.46
CA LEU A 257 -6.37 4.76 0.62
C LEU A 257 -5.50 4.78 1.90
N VAL A 258 -5.05 5.96 2.32
CA VAL A 258 -4.24 6.12 3.53
C VAL A 258 -5.05 5.85 4.80
N PHE A 259 -6.33 6.21 4.79
CA PHE A 259 -7.21 6.07 5.97
C PHE A 259 -8.11 4.85 5.94
N SER A 260 -8.13 4.11 4.83
CA SER A 260 -8.95 2.89 4.70
C SER A 260 -8.25 1.67 5.29
N PRO A 261 -8.99 0.70 5.85
CA PRO A 261 -8.44 -0.55 6.36
C PRO A 261 -8.12 -1.52 5.22
N ILE A 262 -7.12 -1.18 4.40
CA ILE A 262 -6.80 -1.87 3.13
C ILE A 262 -5.70 -2.93 3.23
N HIS A 263 -5.08 -3.10 4.40
CA HIS A 263 -3.98 -4.03 4.60
C HIS A 263 -4.47 -5.42 4.99
N GLY A 264 -3.87 -6.45 4.41
CA GLY A 264 -4.17 -7.84 4.74
C GLY A 264 -4.88 -8.62 3.62
N ILE A 265 -4.87 -9.95 3.73
CA ILE A 265 -5.47 -10.86 2.74
C ILE A 265 -6.99 -10.64 2.65
N ASP A 266 -7.65 -10.54 3.81
CA ASP A 266 -9.12 -10.42 3.88
C ASP A 266 -9.63 -9.08 3.30
N GLN A 267 -8.80 -8.04 3.23
CA GLN A 267 -9.12 -6.71 2.69
C GLN A 267 -8.94 -6.59 1.18
N ALA A 268 -8.47 -7.62 0.50
CA ALA A 268 -8.20 -7.55 -0.95
C ALA A 268 -9.46 -7.20 -1.77
N GLY A 269 -10.63 -7.75 -1.40
CA GLY A 269 -11.91 -7.44 -2.03
C GLY A 269 -12.31 -5.98 -1.83
N ASP A 270 -12.24 -5.49 -0.59
CA ASP A 270 -12.57 -4.10 -0.23
C ASP A 270 -11.63 -3.11 -0.94
N LEU A 271 -10.33 -3.46 -1.01
CA LEU A 271 -9.34 -2.67 -1.75
C LEU A 271 -9.71 -2.59 -3.25
N ALA A 272 -10.07 -3.71 -3.87
CA ALA A 272 -10.49 -3.73 -5.28
C ALA A 272 -11.79 -2.94 -5.49
N GLU A 273 -12.72 -2.97 -4.53
CA GLU A 273 -13.95 -2.17 -4.59
C GLU A 273 -13.65 -0.68 -4.69
N LEU A 274 -12.69 -0.17 -3.94
CA LEU A 274 -12.30 1.25 -3.97
C LEU A 274 -11.92 1.71 -5.38
N PHE A 275 -11.36 0.85 -6.21
CA PHE A 275 -10.98 1.15 -7.60
C PHE A 275 -12.09 0.85 -8.61
N SER A 276 -12.92 -0.17 -8.38
CA SER A 276 -14.03 -0.49 -9.27
C SER A 276 -15.21 0.49 -9.14
N ARG A 277 -15.41 1.09 -7.97
CA ARG A 277 -16.49 2.03 -7.67
C ARG A 277 -16.52 3.26 -8.59
N PRO A 278 -15.41 3.99 -8.84
CA PRO A 278 -15.41 5.13 -9.77
C PRO A 278 -15.81 4.74 -11.20
N LEU A 279 -15.35 3.59 -11.68
CA LEU A 279 -15.66 3.10 -13.02
C LEU A 279 -17.14 2.70 -13.14
N ARG A 280 -17.70 1.98 -12.17
CA ARG A 280 -19.12 1.66 -12.10
C ARG A 280 -19.98 2.93 -12.05
N ARG A 281 -19.60 3.92 -11.21
CA ARG A 281 -20.29 5.20 -11.12
C ARG A 281 -20.33 5.92 -12.47
N ARG A 282 -19.21 5.95 -13.19
CA ARG A 282 -19.14 6.56 -14.53
C ARG A 282 -20.10 5.88 -15.52
N GLN A 283 -20.17 4.57 -15.53
CA GLN A 283 -21.11 3.82 -16.39
C GLN A 283 -22.58 4.15 -16.07
N LEU A 284 -22.92 4.36 -14.79
CA LEU A 284 -24.29 4.70 -14.39
C LEU A 284 -24.67 6.16 -14.72
N ILE A 285 -23.72 7.10 -14.64
CA ILE A 285 -23.98 8.53 -14.92
C ILE A 285 -24.01 8.78 -16.43
N HIS A 286 -23.21 8.04 -17.20
CA HIS A 286 -23.11 8.20 -18.66
C HIS A 286 -23.42 6.89 -19.41
N PRO A 287 -24.65 6.41 -19.36
CA PRO A 287 -25.00 5.10 -19.95
C PRO A 287 -24.90 5.02 -21.48
N GLY A 288 -24.48 6.11 -22.15
CA GLY A 288 -24.34 6.16 -23.64
C GLY A 288 -22.99 6.65 -24.16
N LEU A 289 -22.06 6.99 -23.28
CA LEU A 289 -20.71 7.38 -23.69
C LEU A 289 -19.78 6.17 -23.75
N HIS A 290 -19.99 5.31 -24.76
CA HIS A 290 -18.88 4.51 -25.28
C HIS A 290 -17.82 5.48 -25.83
N PRO A 291 -16.50 5.22 -25.74
CA PRO A 291 -15.50 6.02 -26.40
C PRO A 291 -15.91 6.11 -27.89
N THR A 292 -16.24 7.29 -28.34
CA THR A 292 -16.56 7.58 -29.72
C THR A 292 -15.41 7.09 -30.58
N GLN A 293 -15.69 6.14 -31.47
CA GLN A 293 -14.80 5.92 -32.62
C GLN A 293 -14.60 7.27 -33.31
N PRO A 294 -13.35 7.62 -33.69
CA PRO A 294 -13.12 8.88 -34.42
C PRO A 294 -14.05 8.94 -35.61
N ASP A 295 -14.75 10.07 -35.74
CA ASP A 295 -15.68 10.35 -36.83
C ASP A 295 -15.12 9.89 -38.17
N GLN A 296 -15.79 8.94 -38.80
CA GLN A 296 -15.56 8.70 -40.23
C GLN A 296 -16.05 9.95 -40.96
N PRO A 297 -15.24 10.51 -41.92
CA PRO A 297 -15.67 11.66 -42.69
C PRO A 297 -16.93 11.31 -43.44
N VAL A 298 -18.00 12.08 -43.23
CA VAL A 298 -19.22 12.03 -44.03
C VAL A 298 -18.83 12.52 -45.42
N HIS A 299 -18.75 11.61 -46.38
CA HIS A 299 -18.66 11.96 -47.78
C HIS A 299 -20.00 12.58 -48.22
N ALA A 300 -19.96 13.87 -48.51
CA ALA A 300 -21.00 14.59 -49.24
C ALA A 300 -20.86 14.34 -50.74
#